data_8eb5b90486b9f51e0f3171f1585f51f4
#
_entry.id   8eb5b90486b9f51e0f3171f1585f51f4
#
_cell.length_a   1.000
_cell.length_b   1.000
_cell.length_c   1.000
_cell.angle_alpha   90.00
_cell.angle_beta   90.00
_cell.angle_gamma   90.00
#
_symmetry.space_group_name_H-M   'P 1'
#
loop_
_entity.id
_entity.type
_entity.pdbx_description
1 polymer ?
#
loop_
_entity_poly.entity_id
_entity_poly.type
_entity_poly.pdbx_seq_one_letter_code
_entity_poly.pdbx_strand_id
1 'polypeptide(L)'
;IVCHLIFAFVVPATGSRLIAYITIIVLGVSFALVPAALWPSVPKIIEERVLGSAYSLIFWVQNIGLCLVPLLIGSVLDSSNAANPAVVAAKAEIEQLKAQGVQAPDVFIPYNYTVPLVIFACFGVAALLLALYLKALDKKKHYGLELPNIKK
;
A
#
# COMPACT_ATOMS: atom_id res chain seq x y z
N ILE A 1 -5.18 6.07 -4.03
CA ILE A 1 -5.96 5.62 -5.20
C ILE A 1 -5.36 6.21 -6.48
N VAL A 2 -5.46 7.53 -6.70
CA VAL A 2 -5.03 8.19 -7.95
C VAL A 2 -3.59 7.84 -8.33
N CYS A 3 -2.64 7.91 -7.40
CA CYS A 3 -1.24 7.58 -7.66
C CYS A 3 -1.05 6.13 -8.16
N HIS A 4 -1.78 5.17 -7.60
CA HIS A 4 -1.70 3.78 -8.05
C HIS A 4 -2.25 3.60 -9.47
N LEU A 5 -3.33 4.32 -9.81
CA LEU A 5 -3.87 4.30 -11.18
C LEU A 5 -2.92 4.99 -12.18
N ILE A 6 -2.25 6.07 -11.80
CA ILE A 6 -1.22 6.72 -12.63
C ILE A 6 -0.07 5.73 -12.87
N PHE A 7 0.41 5.02 -11.85
CA PHE A 7 1.45 4.01 -12.02
C PHE A 7 0.99 2.81 -12.85
N ALA A 8 -0.28 2.40 -12.72
CA ALA A 8 -0.81 1.25 -13.46
C ALA A 8 -0.97 1.52 -14.96
N PHE A 9 -1.37 2.74 -15.34
CA PHE A 9 -1.80 3.03 -16.70
C PHE A 9 -1.04 4.17 -17.37
N VAL A 10 -0.78 5.28 -16.67
CA VAL A 10 -0.18 6.48 -17.29
C VAL A 10 1.32 6.33 -17.45
N VAL A 11 2.02 5.87 -16.42
CA VAL A 11 3.49 5.71 -16.48
C VAL A 11 3.90 4.69 -17.56
N PRO A 12 3.29 3.49 -17.66
CA PRO A 12 3.62 2.57 -18.75
C PRO A 12 3.27 3.10 -20.14
N ALA A 13 2.17 3.83 -20.27
CA ALA A 13 1.72 4.39 -21.55
C ALA A 13 2.61 5.53 -22.05
N THR A 14 3.15 6.35 -21.16
CA THR A 14 3.96 7.53 -21.49
C THR A 14 5.46 7.29 -21.44
N GLY A 15 5.92 6.29 -20.71
CA GLY A 15 7.34 6.06 -20.42
C GLY A 15 8.01 7.20 -19.65
N SER A 16 7.24 8.15 -19.12
CA SER A 16 7.75 9.39 -18.52
C SER A 16 8.27 9.18 -17.11
N ARG A 17 9.58 9.28 -16.93
CA ARG A 17 10.23 9.26 -15.60
C ARG A 17 9.77 10.42 -14.72
N LEU A 18 9.51 11.59 -15.29
CA LEU A 18 9.08 12.77 -14.55
C LEU A 18 7.72 12.53 -13.89
N ILE A 19 6.76 11.95 -14.61
CA ILE A 19 5.45 11.58 -14.06
C ILE A 19 5.63 10.57 -12.93
N ALA A 20 6.49 9.58 -13.09
CA ALA A 20 6.77 8.59 -12.05
C ALA A 20 7.32 9.26 -10.77
N TYR A 21 8.31 10.16 -10.88
CA TYR A 21 8.88 10.86 -9.72
C TYR A 21 7.87 11.75 -9.01
N ILE A 22 7.09 12.54 -9.74
CA ILE A 22 6.05 13.38 -9.15
C ILE A 22 5.03 12.49 -8.41
N THR A 23 4.60 11.39 -9.02
CA THR A 23 3.64 10.47 -8.44
C THR A 23 4.16 9.80 -7.17
N ILE A 24 5.45 9.43 -7.11
CA ILE A 24 6.09 8.88 -5.90
C ILE A 24 6.11 9.92 -4.78
N ILE A 25 6.46 11.18 -5.08
CA ILE A 25 6.49 12.25 -4.08
C ILE A 25 5.09 12.47 -3.50
N VAL A 26 4.08 12.59 -4.37
CA VAL A 26 2.68 12.76 -3.92
C VAL A 26 2.20 11.54 -3.10
N LEU A 27 2.57 10.33 -3.51
CA LEU A 27 2.25 9.11 -2.78
C LEU A 27 2.90 9.11 -1.39
N GLY A 28 4.17 9.49 -1.29
CA GLY A 28 4.90 9.57 -0.03
C GLY A 28 4.30 10.58 0.95
N VAL A 29 3.96 11.78 0.46
CA VAL A 29 3.26 12.79 1.27
C VAL A 29 1.90 12.27 1.73
N SER A 30 1.12 11.67 0.84
CA SER A 30 -0.19 11.10 1.17
C SER A 30 -0.08 9.99 2.22
N PHE A 31 0.95 9.15 2.11
CA PHE A 31 1.22 8.08 3.08
C PHE A 31 1.56 8.63 4.47
N ALA A 32 2.33 9.72 4.55
CA ALA A 32 2.67 10.35 5.82
C ALA A 32 1.47 11.02 6.51
N LEU A 33 0.51 11.55 5.74
CA LEU A 33 -0.68 12.21 6.27
C LEU A 33 -1.66 11.24 6.95
N VAL A 34 -1.73 9.99 6.52
CA VAL A 34 -2.66 8.99 7.09
C VAL A 34 -2.39 8.74 8.58
N PRO A 35 -1.18 8.33 9.02
CA PRO A 35 -0.92 8.16 10.44
C PRO A 35 -1.00 9.47 11.21
N ALA A 36 -0.57 10.60 10.63
CA ALA A 36 -0.67 11.91 11.26
C ALA A 36 -2.11 12.30 11.62
N ALA A 37 -3.09 11.87 10.83
CA ALA A 37 -4.51 12.08 11.12
C ALA A 37 -5.12 11.03 12.06
N LEU A 38 -4.74 9.75 11.91
CA LEU A 38 -5.36 8.64 12.63
C LEU A 38 -4.87 8.51 14.08
N TRP A 39 -3.55 8.65 14.32
CA TRP A 39 -2.99 8.47 15.66
C TRP A 39 -3.58 9.41 16.72
N PRO A 40 -3.76 10.72 16.45
CA PRO A 40 -4.39 11.62 17.40
C PRO A 40 -5.88 11.38 17.62
N SER A 41 -6.54 10.59 16.77
CA SER A 41 -7.96 10.28 16.90
C SER A 41 -8.24 9.16 17.91
N VAL A 42 -7.27 8.27 18.16
CA VAL A 42 -7.44 7.13 19.05
C VAL A 42 -7.80 7.56 20.48
N PRO A 43 -7.10 8.52 21.13
CA PRO A 43 -7.43 8.97 22.48
C PRO A 43 -8.79 9.67 22.61
N LYS A 44 -9.41 10.05 21.49
CA LYS A 44 -10.75 10.66 21.52
C LYS A 44 -11.87 9.62 21.57
N ILE A 45 -11.57 8.39 21.18
CA ILE A 45 -12.54 7.29 21.08
C ILE A 45 -12.40 6.34 22.27
N ILE A 46 -11.18 6.20 22.80
CA ILE A 46 -10.80 5.19 23.79
C ILE A 46 -10.49 5.86 25.12
N GLU A 47 -10.95 5.25 26.22
CA GLU A 47 -10.62 5.68 27.59
C GLU A 47 -9.11 5.59 27.85
N GLU A 48 -8.56 6.56 28.60
CA GLU A 48 -7.13 6.63 28.93
C GLU A 48 -6.61 5.33 29.57
N ARG A 49 -7.43 4.68 30.39
CA ARG A 49 -7.07 3.45 31.11
C ARG A 49 -6.71 2.28 30.19
N VAL A 50 -7.31 2.20 29.02
CA VAL A 50 -7.11 1.08 28.07
C VAL A 50 -6.42 1.53 26.78
N LEU A 51 -5.94 2.76 26.73
CA LEU A 51 -5.34 3.35 25.54
C LEU A 51 -4.11 2.57 25.04
N GLY A 52 -3.26 2.09 25.96
CA GLY A 52 -2.09 1.28 25.62
C GLY A 52 -2.49 -0.05 24.93
N SER A 53 -3.53 -0.71 25.44
CA SER A 53 -4.06 -1.94 24.83
C SER A 53 -4.67 -1.67 23.46
N ALA A 54 -5.34 -0.53 23.27
CA ALA A 54 -5.90 -0.14 21.98
C ALA A 54 -4.80 0.07 20.93
N TYR A 55 -3.73 0.79 21.27
CA TYR A 55 -2.58 0.95 20.37
C TYR A 55 -1.91 -0.39 20.06
N SER A 56 -1.73 -1.26 21.05
CA SER A 56 -1.16 -2.59 20.85
C SER A 56 -1.98 -3.41 19.86
N LEU A 57 -3.30 -3.37 19.96
CA LEU A 57 -4.21 -4.06 19.03
C LEU A 57 -4.12 -3.48 17.62
N ILE A 58 -4.07 -2.16 17.48
CA ILE A 58 -3.90 -1.48 16.18
C ILE A 58 -2.59 -1.93 15.53
N PHE A 59 -1.47 -1.89 16.27
CA PHE A 59 -0.17 -2.34 15.77
C PHE A 59 -0.17 -3.82 15.41
N TRP A 60 -0.82 -4.66 16.19
CA TRP A 60 -0.92 -6.09 15.91
C TRP A 60 -1.63 -6.33 14.55
N VAL A 61 -2.79 -5.72 14.34
CA VAL A 61 -3.53 -5.81 13.07
C VAL A 61 -2.69 -5.24 11.92
N GLN A 62 -2.01 -4.11 12.13
CA GLN A 62 -1.13 -3.49 11.13
C GLN A 62 0.02 -4.44 10.72
N ASN A 63 0.65 -5.12 11.68
CA ASN A 63 1.75 -6.04 11.40
C ASN A 63 1.28 -7.28 10.63
N ILE A 64 0.07 -7.79 10.89
CA ILE A 64 -0.53 -8.84 10.05
C ILE A 64 -0.63 -8.36 8.60
N GLY A 65 -1.13 -7.15 8.38
CA GLY A 65 -1.22 -6.58 7.04
C GLY A 65 0.16 -6.40 6.38
N LEU A 66 1.15 -5.90 7.12
CA LEU A 66 2.52 -5.73 6.63
C LEU A 66 3.20 -7.07 6.26
N CYS A 67 2.82 -8.17 6.90
CA CYS A 67 3.30 -9.50 6.56
C CYS A 67 2.55 -10.10 5.36
N LEU A 68 1.22 -10.10 5.40
CA LEU A 68 0.41 -10.82 4.42
C LEU A 68 0.29 -10.10 3.07
N VAL A 69 0.18 -8.78 3.07
CA VAL A 69 -0.03 -8.02 1.82
C VAL A 69 1.12 -8.18 0.84
N PRO A 70 2.42 -8.07 1.22
CA PRO A 70 3.52 -8.32 0.29
C PRO A 70 3.53 -9.74 -0.27
N LEU A 71 3.19 -10.75 0.52
CA LEU A 71 3.10 -12.14 0.07
C LEU A 71 1.98 -12.32 -0.97
N LEU A 72 0.80 -11.77 -0.70
CA LEU A 72 -0.33 -11.80 -1.63
C LEU A 72 0.01 -11.07 -2.93
N ILE A 73 0.59 -9.88 -2.85
CA ILE A 73 0.96 -9.08 -4.02
C ILE A 73 2.06 -9.76 -4.83
N GLY A 74 3.05 -10.39 -4.19
CA GLY A 74 4.06 -11.19 -4.86
C GLY A 74 3.46 -12.36 -5.63
N SER A 75 2.54 -13.12 -5.00
CA SER A 75 1.82 -14.21 -5.65
C SER A 75 0.95 -13.72 -6.83
N VAL A 76 0.26 -12.59 -6.67
CA VAL A 76 -0.53 -11.98 -7.76
C VAL A 76 0.37 -11.52 -8.89
N LEU A 77 1.51 -10.91 -8.59
CA LEU A 77 2.48 -10.46 -9.60
C LEU A 77 2.98 -11.65 -10.42
N ASP A 78 3.40 -12.74 -9.77
CA ASP A 78 3.86 -13.93 -10.45
C ASP A 78 2.76 -14.58 -11.29
N SER A 79 1.57 -14.77 -10.75
CA SER A 79 0.45 -15.40 -11.45
C SER A 79 -0.04 -14.57 -12.63
N SER A 80 -0.13 -13.26 -12.48
CA SER A 80 -0.57 -12.36 -13.57
C SER A 80 0.45 -12.23 -14.70
N ASN A 81 1.71 -12.56 -14.45
CA ASN A 81 2.78 -12.55 -15.46
C ASN A 81 3.23 -13.95 -15.92
N ALA A 82 2.58 -15.02 -15.44
CA ALA A 82 2.99 -16.39 -15.73
C ALA A 82 3.03 -16.72 -17.23
N ALA A 83 2.14 -16.11 -18.03
CA ALA A 83 2.08 -16.28 -19.49
C ALA A 83 2.81 -15.17 -20.25
N ASN A 84 3.48 -14.23 -19.59
CA ASN A 84 4.21 -13.15 -20.26
C ASN A 84 5.54 -13.69 -20.85
N PRO A 85 5.71 -13.71 -22.18
CA PRO A 85 6.89 -14.33 -22.81
C PRO A 85 8.21 -13.71 -22.34
N ALA A 86 8.24 -12.40 -22.12
CA ALA A 86 9.45 -11.70 -21.69
C ALA A 86 9.83 -12.07 -20.24
N VAL A 87 8.85 -12.26 -19.36
CA VAL A 87 9.08 -12.71 -17.98
C VAL A 87 9.55 -14.17 -17.96
N VAL A 88 8.94 -15.03 -18.77
CA VAL A 88 9.34 -16.44 -18.89
C VAL A 88 10.77 -16.56 -19.39
N ALA A 89 11.14 -15.80 -20.44
CA ALA A 89 12.49 -15.79 -20.96
C ALA A 89 13.52 -15.31 -19.93
N ALA A 90 13.25 -14.22 -19.22
CA ALA A 90 14.14 -13.69 -18.18
C ALA A 90 14.31 -14.68 -17.01
N LYS A 91 13.25 -15.34 -16.59
CA LYS A 91 13.34 -16.39 -15.55
C LYS A 91 14.15 -17.60 -16.01
N ALA A 92 13.99 -18.04 -17.25
CA ALA A 92 14.79 -19.14 -17.83
C ALA A 92 16.28 -18.77 -17.91
N GLU A 93 16.61 -17.54 -18.28
CA GLU A 93 18.00 -17.04 -18.28
C GLU A 93 18.60 -17.06 -16.87
N ILE A 94 17.85 -16.60 -15.87
CA ILE A 94 18.29 -16.65 -14.46
C ILE A 94 18.60 -18.09 -14.03
N GLU A 95 17.75 -19.05 -14.37
CA GLU A 95 17.97 -20.46 -14.03
C GLU A 95 19.21 -21.02 -14.72
N GLN A 96 19.44 -20.70 -16.00
CA GLN A 96 20.63 -21.11 -16.71
C GLN A 96 21.92 -20.54 -16.08
N LEU A 97 21.92 -19.25 -15.73
CA LEU A 97 23.06 -18.62 -15.07
C LEU A 97 23.34 -19.22 -13.67
N LYS A 98 22.29 -19.54 -12.93
CA LYS A 98 22.44 -20.25 -11.64
C LYS A 98 23.02 -21.64 -11.81
N ALA A 99 22.60 -22.38 -12.84
CA ALA A 99 23.16 -23.69 -13.16
C ALA A 99 24.65 -23.61 -13.56
N GLN A 100 25.11 -22.48 -14.08
CA GLN A 100 26.50 -22.19 -14.39
C GLN A 100 27.31 -21.69 -13.17
N GLY A 101 26.70 -21.64 -11.97
CA GLY A 101 27.36 -21.22 -10.73
C GLY A 101 27.29 -19.74 -10.39
N VAL A 102 26.53 -18.94 -11.15
CA VAL A 102 26.29 -17.52 -10.82
C VAL A 102 25.27 -17.43 -9.69
N GLN A 103 25.69 -17.03 -8.49
CA GLN A 103 24.83 -17.04 -7.29
C GLN A 103 23.73 -15.96 -7.31
N ALA A 104 24.00 -14.80 -7.91
CA ALA A 104 23.06 -13.68 -8.00
C ALA A 104 23.10 -13.07 -9.41
N PRO A 105 22.42 -13.70 -10.41
CA PRO A 105 22.39 -13.15 -11.76
C PRO A 105 21.62 -11.82 -11.79
N ASP A 106 22.25 -10.77 -12.32
CA ASP A 106 21.67 -9.45 -12.50
C ASP A 106 20.86 -9.40 -13.82
N VAL A 107 19.71 -10.06 -13.83
CA VAL A 107 18.80 -10.11 -14.98
C VAL A 107 17.55 -9.34 -14.63
N PHE A 108 17.23 -8.32 -15.41
CA PHE A 108 15.99 -7.56 -15.26
C PHE A 108 14.77 -8.39 -15.71
N ILE A 109 13.80 -8.58 -14.81
CA ILE A 109 12.55 -9.26 -15.13
C ILE A 109 11.48 -8.21 -15.45
N PRO A 110 10.98 -8.12 -16.70
CA PRO A 110 10.04 -7.09 -17.13
C PRO A 110 8.59 -7.43 -16.72
N TYR A 111 8.31 -7.43 -15.40
CA TYR A 111 6.98 -7.65 -14.89
C TYR A 111 5.99 -6.55 -15.30
N ASN A 112 4.77 -6.95 -15.62
CA ASN A 112 3.64 -6.05 -15.71
C ASN A 112 3.01 -5.87 -14.31
N TYR A 113 3.10 -4.67 -13.76
CA TYR A 113 2.60 -4.33 -12.42
C TYR A 113 1.15 -3.82 -12.40
N THR A 114 0.45 -3.82 -13.54
CA THR A 114 -0.92 -3.26 -13.62
C THR A 114 -1.87 -3.90 -12.63
N VAL A 115 -1.90 -5.24 -12.57
CA VAL A 115 -2.82 -5.96 -11.67
C VAL A 115 -2.53 -5.69 -10.19
N PRO A 116 -1.29 -5.81 -9.68
CA PRO A 116 -0.95 -5.41 -8.32
C PRO A 116 -1.32 -3.96 -7.98
N LEU A 117 -1.07 -3.03 -8.88
CA LEU A 117 -1.36 -1.61 -8.66
C LEU A 117 -2.87 -1.31 -8.60
N VAL A 118 -3.67 -2.01 -9.41
CA VAL A 118 -5.14 -1.95 -9.35
C VAL A 118 -5.65 -2.51 -8.00
N ILE A 119 -5.06 -3.59 -7.51
CA ILE A 119 -5.41 -4.15 -6.19
C ILE A 119 -5.11 -3.12 -5.09
N PHE A 120 -3.96 -2.44 -5.12
CA PHE A 120 -3.67 -1.36 -4.18
C PHE A 120 -4.65 -0.20 -4.30
N ALA A 121 -5.09 0.14 -5.51
CA ALA A 121 -6.14 1.14 -5.70
C ALA A 121 -7.48 0.70 -5.05
N CYS A 122 -7.84 -0.58 -5.16
CA CYS A 122 -9.02 -1.15 -4.48
C CYS A 122 -8.89 -1.10 -2.95
N PHE A 123 -7.71 -1.41 -2.39
CA PHE A 123 -7.47 -1.21 -0.95
C PHE A 123 -7.62 0.25 -0.54
N GLY A 124 -7.16 1.18 -1.39
CA GLY A 124 -7.37 2.62 -1.18
C GLY A 124 -8.85 3.01 -1.17
N VAL A 125 -9.68 2.42 -2.04
CA VAL A 125 -11.14 2.64 -2.04
C VAL A 125 -11.76 2.10 -0.76
N ALA A 126 -11.38 0.88 -0.33
CA ALA A 126 -11.86 0.30 0.92
C ALA A 126 -11.49 1.17 2.13
N ALA A 127 -10.25 1.66 2.19
CA ALA A 127 -9.81 2.58 3.23
C ALA A 127 -10.60 3.90 3.24
N LEU A 128 -10.91 4.46 2.05
CA LEU A 128 -11.74 5.65 1.93
C LEU A 128 -13.16 5.42 2.47
N LEU A 129 -13.77 4.28 2.13
CA LEU A 129 -15.10 3.92 2.64
C LEU A 129 -15.11 3.79 4.16
N LEU A 130 -14.08 3.17 4.75
CA LEU A 130 -13.93 3.06 6.21
C LEU A 130 -13.74 4.44 6.85
N ALA A 131 -12.97 5.34 6.24
CA ALA A 131 -12.79 6.70 6.74
C ALA A 131 -14.10 7.51 6.70
N LEU A 132 -14.88 7.38 5.63
CA LEU A 132 -16.19 8.01 5.53
C LEU A 132 -17.18 7.43 6.56
N TYR A 133 -17.13 6.13 6.80
CA TYR A 133 -17.91 5.49 7.84
C TYR A 133 -17.53 5.98 9.24
N LEU A 134 -16.23 6.10 9.53
CA LEU A 134 -15.75 6.67 10.79
C LEU A 134 -16.23 8.13 10.97
N LYS A 135 -16.17 8.93 9.92
CA LYS A 135 -16.68 10.31 9.94
C LYS A 135 -18.20 10.37 10.19
N ALA A 136 -18.95 9.44 9.62
CA ALA A 136 -20.40 9.35 9.87
C ALA A 136 -20.70 8.93 11.33
N LEU A 137 -19.91 8.00 11.89
CA LEU A 137 -20.01 7.62 13.30
C LEU A 137 -19.64 8.77 14.24
N ASP A 138 -18.60 9.57 13.92
CA ASP A 138 -18.22 10.73 14.71
C ASP A 138 -19.38 11.73 14.82
N LYS A 139 -20.04 12.03 13.71
CA LYS A 139 -21.24 12.90 13.70
C LYS A 139 -22.38 12.36 14.58
N LYS A 140 -22.56 11.02 14.63
CA LYS A 140 -23.61 10.37 15.41
C LYS A 140 -23.25 10.27 16.90
N LYS A 141 -21.97 10.00 17.21
CA LYS A 141 -21.49 9.71 18.55
C LYS A 141 -20.81 10.91 19.23
N HIS A 142 -20.57 12.00 18.50
CA HIS A 142 -19.94 13.23 19.00
C HIS A 142 -18.55 13.00 19.63
N TYR A 143 -17.72 12.13 19.02
CA TYR A 143 -16.34 11.90 19.51
C TYR A 143 -15.41 13.12 19.34
N GLY A 144 -15.76 14.05 18.46
CA GLY A 144 -14.99 15.26 18.20
C GLY A 144 -13.68 14.99 17.45
N LEU A 145 -13.68 14.07 16.50
CA LEU A 145 -12.46 13.69 15.75
C LEU A 145 -11.88 14.85 14.95
N GLU A 146 -12.71 15.77 14.49
CA GLU A 146 -12.30 16.98 13.73
C GLU A 146 -11.87 18.15 14.65
N LEU A 147 -12.07 18.06 15.96
CA LEU A 147 -11.67 19.12 16.92
C LEU A 147 -10.18 19.01 17.25
N PRO A 148 -9.51 20.12 17.59
CA PRO A 148 -8.13 20.07 18.06
C PRO A 148 -7.99 19.27 19.36
N ASN A 149 -6.81 18.65 19.58
CA ASN A 149 -6.50 17.90 20.81
C ASN A 149 -6.10 18.83 21.97
N ILE A 150 -6.83 19.92 22.17
CA ILE A 150 -6.58 20.85 23.27
C ILE A 150 -7.36 20.32 24.49
N LYS A 151 -6.64 19.83 25.50
CA LYS A 151 -7.25 19.60 26.82
C LYS A 151 -7.67 20.99 27.37
N LYS A 152 -8.95 21.17 27.64
CA LYS A 152 -9.41 22.28 28.46
C LYS A 152 -9.14 21.96 29.91
#